data_d3a205c121076b36976888570c96c472
#
_entry.id   d3a205c121076b36976888570c96c472
#
_cell.length_a   1.000
_cell.length_b   1.000
_cell.length_c   1.000
_cell.angle_alpha   90.00
_cell.angle_beta   90.00
_cell.angle_gamma   90.00
#
_symmetry.space_group_name_H-M   'P 1'
#
loop_
_entity.id
_entity.type
_entity.pdbx_description
1 polymer ?
#
loop_
_entity_poly.entity_id
_entity_poly.type
_entity_poly.pdbx_seq_one_letter_code
_entity_poly.pdbx_strand_id
1 'polypeptide(L)'
;IMIRKIVLLLLIYLMKMNNSNSFKFTFESIEEEYSKLLSLGYKFSTCAEYVQNKQSVLDKVVVNRIDIDVSVKKAERLGKIFSRLGIKGTFFIRLHGNEYNPISFENYRIIKELIKEGHEIGYHSEIIDQAYIWNEKAKDCLIRDINLINTAFDIEIKGVASHGGSTGLNNLDFWKNHKASDFDLLYEAYDKEPEFN
;
A
#
# COMPACT_ATOMS: atom_id res chain seq x y z
N ILE A 1 -12.41 -15.23 19.20
CA ILE A 1 -10.94 -14.98 19.30
C ILE A 1 -10.66 -13.88 18.28
N MET A 2 -10.43 -12.69 18.81
CA MET A 2 -10.25 -11.46 18.00
C MET A 2 -8.81 -11.43 17.53
N ILE A 3 -8.57 -11.69 16.24
CA ILE A 3 -7.25 -11.55 15.61
C ILE A 3 -6.94 -10.05 15.53
N ARG A 4 -5.93 -9.60 16.27
CA ARG A 4 -5.51 -8.19 16.33
C ARG A 4 -4.67 -7.88 15.10
N LYS A 5 -5.28 -7.18 14.16
CA LYS A 5 -4.60 -6.54 13.06
C LYS A 5 -3.79 -5.36 13.57
N ILE A 6 -2.53 -5.29 13.20
CA ILE A 6 -1.67 -4.16 13.52
C ILE A 6 -1.30 -3.47 12.21
N VAL A 7 -2.11 -2.49 11.83
CA VAL A 7 -1.74 -1.45 10.90
C VAL A 7 -0.81 -0.47 11.64
N LEU A 8 0.07 0.24 10.95
CA LEU A 8 1.00 1.25 11.48
C LEU A 8 0.36 2.20 12.52
N LEU A 9 -0.95 2.47 12.45
CA LEU A 9 -1.73 3.23 13.43
C LEU A 9 -1.73 2.61 14.84
N LEU A 10 -1.60 1.31 14.99
CA LEU A 10 -1.55 0.66 16.31
C LEU A 10 -0.16 0.78 16.96
N LEU A 11 0.89 0.89 16.17
CA LEU A 11 2.23 1.26 16.66
C LEU A 11 2.17 2.59 17.41
N ILE A 12 1.47 3.58 16.88
CA ILE A 12 1.29 4.91 17.51
C ILE A 12 0.47 4.79 18.81
N TYR A 13 -0.50 3.87 18.89
CA TYR A 13 -1.32 3.68 20.10
C TYR A 13 -0.57 2.97 21.23
N LEU A 14 0.21 1.94 20.92
CA LEU A 14 1.02 1.21 21.92
C LEU A 14 2.17 2.06 22.46
N MET A 15 2.71 3.00 21.67
CA MET A 15 3.73 3.96 22.08
C MET A 15 3.22 5.01 23.07
N LYS A 16 1.93 5.33 23.06
CA LYS A 16 1.31 6.25 24.04
C LYS A 16 1.21 5.66 25.44
N MET A 17 1.35 4.35 25.61
CA MET A 17 1.18 3.70 26.91
C MET A 17 2.44 3.55 27.76
N ASN A 18 3.64 3.76 27.19
CA ASN A 18 4.89 3.70 27.96
C ASN A 18 5.84 4.85 27.64
N ASN A 19 5.86 5.83 28.53
CA ASN A 19 6.85 6.90 28.69
C ASN A 19 6.98 8.01 27.63
N SER A 20 6.88 9.19 28.12
CA SER A 20 7.25 10.59 27.79
C SER A 20 8.26 10.92 26.67
N ASN A 21 8.61 10.04 25.76
CA ASN A 21 9.33 10.37 24.53
C ASN A 21 8.35 10.43 23.37
N SER A 22 8.07 11.64 22.89
CA SER A 22 7.27 11.86 21.68
C SER A 22 7.92 11.12 20.51
N PHE A 23 7.21 10.14 19.92
CA PHE A 23 7.66 9.48 18.70
C PHE A 23 7.91 10.54 17.61
N LYS A 24 9.12 10.58 17.11
CA LYS A 24 9.47 11.43 15.97
C LYS A 24 9.27 10.62 14.70
N PHE A 25 8.47 11.12 13.78
CA PHE A 25 8.24 10.49 12.47
C PHE A 25 9.47 10.69 11.57
N THR A 26 10.51 9.91 11.82
CA THR A 26 11.76 9.90 11.04
C THR A 26 12.00 8.51 10.46
N PHE A 27 12.84 8.41 9.44
CA PHE A 27 13.22 7.12 8.87
C PHE A 27 13.95 6.24 9.88
N GLU A 28 14.75 6.85 10.74
CA GLU A 28 15.50 6.19 11.81
C GLU A 28 14.53 5.55 12.82
N SER A 29 13.51 6.31 13.28
CA SER A 29 12.49 5.80 14.20
C SER A 29 11.65 4.67 13.58
N ILE A 30 11.36 4.74 12.28
CA ILE A 30 10.68 3.67 11.56
C ILE A 30 11.56 2.41 11.55
N GLU A 31 12.84 2.53 11.21
CA GLU A 31 13.78 1.40 11.18
C GLU A 31 13.92 0.74 12.57
N GLU A 32 14.01 1.54 13.63
CA GLU A 32 14.07 1.06 15.02
C GLU A 32 12.82 0.26 15.41
N GLU A 33 11.62 0.78 15.10
CA GLU A 33 10.37 0.10 15.43
C GLU A 33 10.15 -1.18 14.62
N TYR A 34 10.52 -1.20 13.35
CA TYR A 34 10.47 -2.41 12.54
C TYR A 34 11.46 -3.46 13.04
N SER A 35 12.68 -3.05 13.42
CA SER A 35 13.67 -3.93 14.05
C SER A 35 13.14 -4.52 15.37
N LYS A 36 12.48 -3.72 16.18
CA LYS A 36 11.86 -4.16 17.43
C LYS A 36 10.74 -5.17 17.18
N LEU A 37 9.87 -4.94 16.20
CA LEU A 37 8.83 -5.90 15.83
C LEU A 37 9.42 -7.23 15.38
N LEU A 38 10.48 -7.21 14.58
CA LEU A 38 11.21 -8.42 14.18
C LEU A 38 11.77 -9.16 15.40
N SER A 39 12.37 -8.44 16.36
CA SER A 39 12.91 -9.04 17.59
C SER A 39 11.83 -9.67 18.47
N LEU A 40 10.60 -9.18 18.40
CA LEU A 40 9.42 -9.72 19.08
C LEU A 40 8.79 -10.91 18.34
N GLY A 41 9.37 -11.33 17.20
CA GLY A 41 8.94 -12.46 16.41
C GLY A 41 7.79 -12.16 15.44
N TYR A 42 7.53 -10.88 15.13
CA TYR A 42 6.60 -10.52 14.07
C TYR A 42 7.20 -10.83 12.69
N LYS A 43 6.37 -11.34 11.79
CA LYS A 43 6.68 -11.51 10.37
C LYS A 43 6.03 -10.40 9.57
N PHE A 44 6.71 -9.93 8.55
CA PHE A 44 6.18 -8.93 7.63
C PHE A 44 5.73 -9.60 6.34
N SER A 45 4.62 -9.13 5.81
CA SER A 45 4.02 -9.64 4.58
C SER A 45 3.61 -8.48 3.68
N THR A 46 3.67 -8.67 2.38
CA THR A 46 2.95 -7.80 1.44
C THR A 46 1.45 -8.06 1.53
N CYS A 47 0.64 -7.18 0.95
CA CYS A 47 -0.81 -7.37 0.89
C CYS A 47 -1.16 -8.64 0.11
N ALA A 48 -0.53 -8.87 -1.05
CA ALA A 48 -0.79 -10.06 -1.86
C ALA A 48 -0.38 -11.35 -1.14
N GLU A 49 0.80 -11.40 -0.53
CA GLU A 49 1.26 -12.56 0.25
C GLU A 49 0.30 -12.87 1.40
N TYR A 50 -0.20 -11.84 2.10
CA TYR A 50 -1.15 -12.00 3.18
C TYR A 50 -2.46 -12.64 2.70
N VAL A 51 -3.03 -12.14 1.59
CA VAL A 51 -4.26 -12.67 1.01
C VAL A 51 -4.10 -14.11 0.55
N GLN A 52 -3.00 -14.41 -0.14
CA GLN A 52 -2.71 -15.75 -0.66
C GLN A 52 -2.47 -16.79 0.45
N ASN A 53 -1.87 -16.38 1.57
CA ASN A 53 -1.48 -17.27 2.66
C ASN A 53 -2.43 -17.20 3.88
N LYS A 54 -3.63 -16.67 3.73
CA LYS A 54 -4.59 -16.40 4.81
C LYS A 54 -4.85 -17.60 5.75
N GLN A 55 -4.80 -18.82 5.23
CA GLN A 55 -5.02 -20.05 6.02
C GLN A 55 -3.84 -20.43 6.92
N SER A 56 -2.66 -19.86 6.69
CA SER A 56 -1.43 -20.13 7.46
C SER A 56 -1.00 -18.94 8.32
N VAL A 57 -1.85 -17.94 8.50
CA VAL A 57 -1.49 -16.71 9.22
C VAL A 57 -1.25 -17.04 10.70
N LEU A 58 0.01 -16.89 11.07
CA LEU A 58 0.47 -16.96 12.45
C LEU A 58 0.01 -15.72 13.22
N ASP A 59 -0.09 -15.81 14.55
CA ASP A 59 -0.60 -14.76 15.44
C ASP A 59 0.18 -13.41 15.39
N LYS A 60 1.35 -13.39 14.75
CA LYS A 60 2.25 -12.22 14.69
C LYS A 60 2.63 -11.87 13.25
N VAL A 61 1.68 -11.30 12.51
CA VAL A 61 1.91 -10.82 11.15
C VAL A 61 1.63 -9.32 11.06
N VAL A 62 2.52 -8.60 10.40
CA VAL A 62 2.34 -7.19 10.00
C VAL A 62 2.18 -7.16 8.49
N VAL A 63 1.02 -6.72 8.00
CA VAL A 63 0.83 -6.40 6.58
C VAL A 63 1.42 -5.02 6.35
N ASN A 64 2.52 -4.97 5.60
CA ASN A 64 3.32 -3.77 5.44
C ASN A 64 2.85 -2.98 4.21
N ARG A 65 2.00 -1.97 4.44
CA ARG A 65 1.39 -1.13 3.40
C ARG A 65 1.98 0.28 3.43
N ILE A 66 2.35 0.78 2.26
CA ILE A 66 2.89 2.12 2.05
C ILE A 66 2.12 2.81 0.93
N ASP A 67 1.43 3.88 1.22
CA ASP A 67 0.76 4.72 0.23
C ASP A 67 1.70 5.86 -0.18
N ILE A 68 2.04 5.93 -1.47
CA ILE A 68 2.94 6.97 -1.99
C ILE A 68 2.08 8.16 -2.47
N ASP A 69 1.76 9.06 -1.54
CA ASP A 69 0.94 10.22 -1.87
C ASP A 69 1.74 11.37 -2.47
N VAL A 70 2.99 11.56 -2.00
CA VAL A 70 3.73 12.81 -2.29
C VAL A 70 5.09 12.57 -2.92
N SER A 71 5.83 11.50 -2.56
CA SER A 71 7.24 11.41 -2.95
C SER A 71 7.74 9.98 -3.11
N VAL A 72 8.06 9.61 -4.35
CA VAL A 72 8.70 8.33 -4.69
C VAL A 72 10.11 8.21 -4.08
N LYS A 73 10.85 9.33 -3.93
CA LYS A 73 12.15 9.34 -3.25
C LYS A 73 12.07 8.94 -1.77
N LYS A 74 10.97 9.29 -1.09
CA LYS A 74 10.75 8.83 0.29
C LYS A 74 10.43 7.34 0.32
N ALA A 75 9.68 6.84 -0.67
CA ALA A 75 9.44 5.41 -0.82
C ALA A 75 10.73 4.62 -1.08
N GLU A 76 11.66 5.14 -1.90
CA GLU A 76 12.99 4.54 -2.09
C GLU A 76 13.74 4.38 -0.76
N ARG A 77 13.72 5.40 0.11
CA ARG A 77 14.36 5.32 1.42
C ARG A 77 13.73 4.25 2.31
N LEU A 78 12.40 4.13 2.30
CA LEU A 78 11.70 3.06 3.02
C LEU A 78 12.03 1.68 2.45
N GLY A 79 12.01 1.51 1.13
CA GLY A 79 12.40 0.26 0.48
C GLY A 79 13.80 -0.18 0.90
N LYS A 80 14.79 0.72 0.91
CA LYS A 80 16.15 0.42 1.38
C LYS A 80 16.20 0.00 2.86
N ILE A 81 15.37 0.59 3.73
CA ILE A 81 15.24 0.16 5.12
C ILE A 81 14.68 -1.27 5.17
N PHE A 82 13.60 -1.53 4.44
CA PHE A 82 12.98 -2.84 4.41
C PHE A 82 13.92 -3.91 3.89
N SER A 83 14.66 -3.62 2.80
CA SER A 83 15.66 -4.54 2.25
C SER A 83 16.78 -4.85 3.26
N ARG A 84 17.29 -3.86 4.01
CA ARG A 84 18.28 -4.10 5.09
C ARG A 84 17.74 -4.97 6.22
N LEU A 85 16.45 -4.83 6.53
CA LEU A 85 15.78 -5.61 7.57
C LEU A 85 15.30 -6.99 7.06
N GLY A 86 15.47 -7.30 5.78
CA GLY A 86 15.01 -8.54 5.16
C GLY A 86 13.49 -8.67 5.11
N ILE A 87 12.76 -7.56 5.06
CA ILE A 87 11.30 -7.51 5.00
C ILE A 87 10.83 -6.91 3.67
N LYS A 88 9.57 -7.17 3.33
CA LYS A 88 8.92 -6.63 2.15
C LYS A 88 7.73 -5.76 2.52
N GLY A 89 7.24 -4.99 1.56
CA GLY A 89 6.02 -4.20 1.70
C GLY A 89 5.35 -3.99 0.36
N THR A 90 4.10 -3.56 0.41
CA THR A 90 3.31 -3.15 -0.75
C THR A 90 3.33 -1.64 -0.87
N PHE A 91 3.83 -1.13 -1.99
CA PHE A 91 3.88 0.29 -2.30
C PHE A 91 2.76 0.62 -3.30
N PHE A 92 1.78 1.41 -2.86
CA PHE A 92 0.68 1.86 -3.71
C PHE A 92 1.05 3.19 -4.38
N ILE A 93 1.10 3.20 -5.73
CA ILE A 93 1.44 4.38 -6.53
C ILE A 93 0.20 5.06 -7.09
N ARG A 94 0.18 6.41 -7.09
CA ARG A 94 -0.83 7.23 -7.75
C ARG A 94 -0.42 7.52 -9.19
N LEU A 95 -1.40 7.64 -10.07
CA LEU A 95 -1.17 8.04 -11.48
C LEU A 95 -1.54 9.50 -11.74
N HIS A 96 -2.50 10.04 -11.01
CA HIS A 96 -3.16 11.31 -11.31
C HIS A 96 -2.87 12.43 -10.28
N GLY A 97 -2.05 12.15 -9.27
CA GLY A 97 -1.61 13.15 -8.31
C GLY A 97 -0.68 14.20 -8.96
N ASN A 98 -0.78 15.45 -8.53
CA ASN A 98 0.09 16.53 -8.99
C ASN A 98 1.50 16.48 -8.36
N GLU A 99 1.67 15.69 -7.31
CA GLU A 99 2.87 15.67 -6.47
C GLU A 99 4.04 15.00 -7.16
N TYR A 100 3.77 14.01 -8.02
CA TYR A 100 4.80 13.32 -8.78
C TYR A 100 4.25 12.64 -10.04
N ASN A 101 5.13 12.43 -11.01
CA ASN A 101 4.86 11.59 -12.18
C ASN A 101 5.59 10.25 -11.98
N PRO A 102 4.88 9.10 -11.83
CA PRO A 102 5.52 7.79 -11.59
C PRO A 102 6.40 7.31 -12.74
N ILE A 103 6.12 7.76 -13.97
CA ILE A 103 6.90 7.39 -15.18
C ILE A 103 7.97 8.42 -15.59
N SER A 104 8.23 9.45 -14.76
CA SER A 104 9.42 10.27 -14.95
C SER A 104 10.69 9.41 -14.79
N PHE A 105 11.77 9.75 -15.48
CA PHE A 105 12.99 8.93 -15.53
C PHE A 105 13.48 8.49 -14.14
N GLU A 106 13.48 9.40 -13.19
CA GLU A 106 13.95 9.11 -11.83
C GLU A 106 12.97 8.22 -11.05
N ASN A 107 11.67 8.58 -11.05
CA ASN A 107 10.66 7.83 -10.31
C ASN A 107 10.46 6.44 -10.90
N TYR A 108 10.47 6.31 -12.23
CA TYR A 108 10.42 5.02 -12.91
C TYR A 108 11.56 4.10 -12.44
N ARG A 109 12.80 4.60 -12.43
CA ARG A 109 13.97 3.85 -11.97
C ARG A 109 13.80 3.38 -10.52
N ILE A 110 13.32 4.26 -9.64
CA ILE A 110 13.08 3.92 -8.23
C ILE A 110 12.03 2.83 -8.10
N ILE A 111 10.89 2.95 -8.78
CA ILE A 111 9.82 1.95 -8.73
C ILE A 111 10.31 0.60 -9.28
N LYS A 112 11.06 0.59 -10.39
CA LYS A 112 11.68 -0.64 -10.92
C LYS A 112 12.66 -1.28 -9.92
N GLU A 113 13.40 -0.48 -9.15
CA GLU A 113 14.30 -1.02 -8.12
C GLU A 113 13.51 -1.62 -6.95
N LEU A 114 12.41 -0.97 -6.49
CA LEU A 114 11.51 -1.55 -5.48
C LEU A 114 10.96 -2.92 -5.93
N ILE A 115 10.55 -3.04 -7.20
CA ILE A 115 10.10 -4.31 -7.79
C ILE A 115 11.21 -5.36 -7.76
N LYS A 116 12.42 -4.99 -8.19
CA LYS A 116 13.60 -5.87 -8.22
C LYS A 116 14.01 -6.35 -6.83
N GLU A 117 13.85 -5.51 -5.81
CA GLU A 117 14.07 -5.85 -4.40
C GLU A 117 12.96 -6.76 -3.83
N GLY A 118 11.93 -7.06 -4.61
CA GLY A 118 10.86 -7.98 -4.27
C GLY A 118 9.72 -7.34 -3.48
N HIS A 119 9.61 -6.02 -3.49
CA HIS A 119 8.44 -5.33 -2.98
C HIS A 119 7.28 -5.46 -3.96
N GLU A 120 6.07 -5.46 -3.44
CA GLU A 120 4.85 -5.40 -4.24
C GLU A 120 4.53 -3.95 -4.63
N ILE A 121 4.10 -3.75 -5.88
CA ILE A 121 3.51 -2.50 -6.34
C ILE A 121 2.01 -2.69 -6.52
N GLY A 122 1.24 -1.79 -5.93
CA GLY A 122 -0.21 -1.69 -6.11
C GLY A 122 -0.62 -0.33 -6.66
N TYR A 123 -1.89 -0.19 -7.02
CA TYR A 123 -2.45 1.07 -7.50
C TYR A 123 -3.16 1.83 -6.38
N HIS A 124 -2.73 3.07 -6.10
CA HIS A 124 -3.45 3.99 -5.20
C HIS A 124 -4.49 4.76 -5.99
N SER A 125 -5.70 4.22 -6.03
CA SER A 125 -6.72 4.55 -7.03
C SER A 125 -7.54 5.80 -6.70
N GLU A 126 -7.82 6.61 -7.73
CA GLU A 126 -8.62 7.85 -7.66
C GLU A 126 -9.80 7.79 -8.64
N ILE A 127 -10.39 6.62 -8.84
CA ILE A 127 -11.30 6.32 -9.95
C ILE A 127 -12.65 7.05 -9.92
N ILE A 128 -13.19 7.35 -8.74
CA ILE A 128 -14.40 8.17 -8.64
C ILE A 128 -14.12 9.63 -8.97
N ASP A 129 -12.98 10.16 -8.50
CA ASP A 129 -12.54 11.50 -8.88
C ASP A 129 -12.31 11.61 -10.39
N GLN A 130 -11.62 10.63 -11.01
CA GLN A 130 -11.42 10.59 -12.47
C GLN A 130 -12.75 10.58 -13.22
N ALA A 131 -13.64 9.66 -12.83
CA ALA A 131 -14.95 9.53 -13.46
C ALA A 131 -15.73 10.84 -13.42
N TYR A 132 -15.69 11.54 -12.30
CA TYR A 132 -16.36 12.83 -12.12
C TYR A 132 -15.70 13.94 -12.94
N ILE A 133 -14.37 14.09 -12.85
CA ILE A 133 -13.61 15.17 -13.51
C ILE A 133 -13.65 15.02 -15.04
N TRP A 134 -13.51 13.78 -15.54
CA TRP A 134 -13.41 13.52 -16.97
C TRP A 134 -14.73 13.12 -17.62
N ASN A 135 -15.81 13.01 -16.84
CA ASN A 135 -17.11 12.51 -17.29
C ASN A 135 -17.00 11.14 -17.97
N GLU A 136 -16.27 10.22 -17.33
CA GLU A 136 -16.03 8.85 -17.77
C GLU A 136 -16.67 7.85 -16.80
N LYS A 137 -16.72 6.56 -17.20
CA LYS A 137 -17.17 5.49 -16.29
C LYS A 137 -16.02 5.07 -15.38
N ALA A 138 -16.23 5.06 -14.07
CA ALA A 138 -15.22 4.68 -13.08
C ALA A 138 -14.59 3.29 -13.34
N LYS A 139 -15.40 2.34 -13.85
CA LYS A 139 -14.91 1.02 -14.25
C LYS A 139 -13.88 1.10 -15.37
N ASP A 140 -14.13 1.92 -16.38
CA ASP A 140 -13.22 2.07 -17.52
C ASP A 140 -11.93 2.78 -17.11
N CYS A 141 -12.03 3.76 -16.18
CA CYS A 141 -10.90 4.42 -15.56
C CYS A 141 -10.00 3.38 -14.84
N LEU A 142 -10.58 2.54 -13.99
CA LEU A 142 -9.83 1.52 -13.26
C LEU A 142 -9.08 0.55 -14.18
N ILE A 143 -9.78 0.01 -15.18
CA ILE A 143 -9.18 -0.95 -16.14
C ILE A 143 -8.03 -0.29 -16.91
N ARG A 144 -8.21 0.95 -17.37
CA ARG A 144 -7.18 1.71 -18.07
C ARG A 144 -5.94 1.89 -17.20
N ASP A 145 -6.11 2.29 -15.96
CA ASP A 145 -5.02 2.60 -15.05
C ASP A 145 -4.24 1.35 -14.62
N ILE A 146 -4.94 0.24 -14.37
CA ILE A 146 -4.30 -1.07 -14.14
C ILE A 146 -3.43 -1.44 -15.35
N ASN A 147 -3.97 -1.38 -16.55
CA ASN A 147 -3.24 -1.72 -17.78
C ASN A 147 -2.03 -0.80 -18.00
N LEU A 148 -2.17 0.47 -17.66
CA LEU A 148 -1.07 1.45 -17.79
C LEU A 148 0.08 1.13 -16.83
N ILE A 149 -0.21 0.82 -15.57
CA ILE A 149 0.80 0.42 -14.59
C ILE A 149 1.48 -0.89 -15.02
N ASN A 150 0.67 -1.90 -15.36
CA ASN A 150 1.19 -3.21 -15.76
C ASN A 150 2.12 -3.10 -16.98
N THR A 151 1.72 -2.34 -17.99
CA THR A 151 2.52 -2.13 -19.19
C THR A 151 3.78 -1.31 -18.91
N ALA A 152 3.65 -0.21 -18.15
CA ALA A 152 4.78 0.69 -17.90
C ALA A 152 5.87 0.01 -17.08
N PHE A 153 5.52 -0.82 -16.10
CA PHE A 153 6.48 -1.43 -15.18
C PHE A 153 6.77 -2.90 -15.46
N ASP A 154 6.12 -3.49 -16.48
CA ASP A 154 6.23 -4.91 -16.82
C ASP A 154 5.95 -5.80 -15.61
N ILE A 155 4.75 -5.62 -15.03
CA ILE A 155 4.25 -6.35 -13.85
C ILE A 155 2.77 -6.68 -14.03
N GLU A 156 2.24 -7.45 -13.12
CA GLU A 156 0.81 -7.65 -12.92
C GLU A 156 0.47 -7.23 -11.48
N ILE A 157 -0.15 -6.04 -11.32
CA ILE A 157 -0.57 -5.60 -9.98
C ILE A 157 -1.64 -6.56 -9.44
N LYS A 158 -1.54 -6.86 -8.14
CA LYS A 158 -2.44 -7.81 -7.47
C LYS A 158 -3.54 -7.12 -6.68
N GLY A 159 -3.40 -5.82 -6.43
CA GLY A 159 -4.39 -5.12 -5.65
C GLY A 159 -4.33 -3.61 -5.78
N VAL A 160 -5.37 -3.00 -5.22
CA VAL A 160 -5.56 -1.55 -5.19
C VAL A 160 -5.81 -1.08 -3.77
N ALA A 161 -5.56 0.20 -3.55
CA ALA A 161 -5.97 0.92 -2.34
C ALA A 161 -6.60 2.24 -2.76
N SER A 162 -7.81 2.53 -2.31
CA SER A 162 -8.47 3.79 -2.66
C SER A 162 -7.80 4.97 -1.96
N HIS A 163 -7.44 6.00 -2.74
CA HIS A 163 -6.98 7.29 -2.23
C HIS A 163 -8.16 8.11 -1.71
N GLY A 164 -7.92 9.04 -0.79
CA GLY A 164 -8.92 10.02 -0.35
C GLY A 164 -9.44 10.87 -1.51
N GLY A 165 -10.72 11.27 -1.48
CA GLY A 165 -11.33 12.04 -2.57
C GLY A 165 -10.79 13.46 -2.68
N SER A 166 -10.59 13.94 -3.90
CA SER A 166 -10.20 15.31 -4.25
C SER A 166 -11.38 16.19 -4.68
N THR A 167 -12.49 15.58 -5.12
CA THR A 167 -13.69 16.25 -5.62
C THR A 167 -14.79 16.43 -4.57
N GLY A 168 -14.57 15.96 -3.34
CA GLY A 168 -15.59 15.83 -2.30
C GLY A 168 -16.36 14.50 -2.36
N LEU A 169 -16.09 13.66 -3.37
CA LEU A 169 -16.58 12.30 -3.47
C LEU A 169 -15.57 11.34 -2.81
N ASN A 170 -16.02 10.12 -2.51
CA ASN A 170 -15.17 9.12 -1.87
C ASN A 170 -14.83 8.00 -2.86
N ASN A 171 -13.54 7.79 -3.15
CA ASN A 171 -13.08 6.76 -4.05
C ASN A 171 -13.41 5.33 -3.57
N LEU A 172 -13.58 5.11 -2.26
CA LEU A 172 -14.08 3.85 -1.69
C LEU A 172 -15.51 3.52 -2.11
N ASP A 173 -16.30 4.49 -2.54
CA ASP A 173 -17.71 4.26 -2.90
C ASP A 173 -17.85 3.36 -4.14
N PHE A 174 -16.83 3.28 -4.99
CA PHE A 174 -16.80 2.34 -6.11
C PHE A 174 -16.94 0.89 -5.64
N TRP A 175 -16.27 0.53 -4.57
CA TRP A 175 -16.21 -0.84 -4.06
C TRP A 175 -17.45 -1.28 -3.28
N LYS A 176 -18.42 -0.39 -3.05
CA LYS A 176 -19.73 -0.76 -2.52
C LYS A 176 -20.51 -1.68 -3.47
N ASN A 177 -20.27 -1.55 -4.77
CA ASN A 177 -20.99 -2.26 -5.83
C ASN A 177 -20.09 -3.17 -6.68
N HIS A 178 -18.78 -3.23 -6.36
CA HIS A 178 -17.80 -4.02 -7.11
C HIS A 178 -16.87 -4.74 -6.13
N LYS A 179 -16.31 -5.87 -6.60
CA LYS A 179 -15.29 -6.63 -5.89
C LYS A 179 -13.98 -6.56 -6.65
N ALA A 180 -12.88 -6.72 -5.95
CA ALA A 180 -11.54 -6.79 -6.57
C ALA A 180 -11.47 -7.88 -7.65
N SER A 181 -12.08 -9.03 -7.40
CA SER A 181 -12.17 -10.15 -8.35
C SER A 181 -12.89 -9.84 -9.66
N ASP A 182 -13.72 -8.79 -9.73
CA ASP A 182 -14.37 -8.36 -10.98
C ASP A 182 -13.37 -7.75 -11.98
N PHE A 183 -12.14 -7.49 -11.52
CA PHE A 183 -11.05 -6.84 -12.25
C PHE A 183 -9.76 -7.66 -12.24
N ASP A 184 -9.84 -8.96 -11.99
CA ASP A 184 -8.69 -9.87 -11.86
C ASP A 184 -7.69 -9.47 -10.76
N LEU A 185 -8.16 -8.72 -9.75
CA LEU A 185 -7.38 -8.34 -8.58
C LEU A 185 -7.64 -9.30 -7.41
N LEU A 186 -6.63 -9.49 -6.57
CA LEU A 186 -6.75 -10.31 -5.36
C LEU A 186 -7.44 -9.57 -4.22
N TYR A 187 -7.28 -8.23 -4.16
CA TYR A 187 -7.78 -7.44 -3.04
C TYR A 187 -7.98 -5.95 -3.39
N GLU A 188 -8.87 -5.34 -2.65
CA GLU A 188 -8.91 -3.92 -2.36
C GLU A 188 -8.50 -3.73 -0.89
N ALA A 189 -7.58 -2.80 -0.61
CA ALA A 189 -6.88 -2.76 0.68
C ALA A 189 -7.73 -2.28 1.88
N TYR A 190 -8.99 -1.93 1.67
CA TYR A 190 -9.97 -1.63 2.70
C TYR A 190 -11.08 -2.70 2.79
N ASP A 191 -10.99 -3.77 1.99
CA ASP A 191 -11.93 -4.88 2.07
C ASP A 191 -11.92 -5.53 3.46
N LYS A 192 -13.10 -5.89 3.93
CA LYS A 192 -13.25 -6.66 5.17
C LYS A 192 -12.80 -8.11 4.98
N GLU A 193 -12.90 -8.62 3.79
CA GLU A 193 -12.33 -9.90 3.38
C GLU A 193 -11.33 -9.65 2.23
N PRO A 194 -10.08 -9.82 2.43
CA PRO A 194 -9.36 -10.64 3.45
C PRO A 194 -9.07 -9.99 4.80
N GLU A 195 -9.81 -9.00 5.21
CA GLU A 195 -9.68 -8.34 6.52
C GLU A 195 -8.36 -7.54 6.70
N PHE A 196 -8.14 -6.51 5.93
CA PHE A 196 -7.03 -5.55 6.14
C PHE A 196 -7.32 -4.49 7.23
N ASN A 197 -8.55 -4.42 7.78
CA ASN A 197 -8.99 -3.43 8.78
C ASN A 197 -9.14 -4.02 10.19
#